data_a8e74f141699ff6354c5d51340a1d9db
#
_entry.id   a8e74f141699ff6354c5d51340a1d9db
#
_cell.length_a   1.000
_cell.length_b   1.000
_cell.length_c   1.000
_cell.angle_alpha   90.00
_cell.angle_beta   90.00
_cell.angle_gamma   90.00
#
_symmetry.space_group_name_H-M   'P 1'
#
loop_
_entity.id
_entity.type
_entity.pdbx_description
1 polymer ?
#
loop_
_entity_poly.entity_id
_entity_poly.type
_entity_poly.pdbx_seq_one_letter_code
_entity_poly.pdbx_strand_id
1 'polypeptide(L)'
;MTKINLYIKKIFLIKVILFYLILSLKSYAGNDSLVVLGPDQAEVKIKIFSSLTCPHCANFHINVVSKIKKDYIDSGKVQLIFIDFPLDQIAFNASKLLHCLDKKKQLEFLDIIYETQNKWTVGSDLNDININLKKIVKNLGISSSQFDKCLIDEAISDKILNGRINANKKYSIESTPTIVINEKKLKGSVSFKDIKKKIEKLI
;
A
#
# COMPACT_ATOMS: atom_id res chain seq x y z
N MET A 1 -40.79 17.90 44.75
CA MET A 1 -39.52 17.12 44.56
C MET A 1 -39.46 16.25 43.27
N THR A 2 -40.49 16.15 42.45
CA THR A 2 -40.59 15.23 41.31
C THR A 2 -40.06 15.78 39.97
N LYS A 3 -40.11 17.09 39.69
CA LYS A 3 -39.68 17.68 38.41
C LYS A 3 -38.14 17.78 38.24
N ILE A 4 -37.42 18.04 39.34
CA ILE A 4 -35.94 18.13 39.32
C ILE A 4 -35.30 16.77 39.03
N ASN A 5 -35.87 15.70 39.58
CA ASN A 5 -35.36 14.33 39.37
C ASN A 5 -35.53 13.86 37.92
N LEU A 6 -36.58 14.31 37.23
CA LEU A 6 -36.83 14.00 35.82
C LEU A 6 -35.86 14.75 34.90
N TYR A 7 -35.48 15.98 35.27
CA TYR A 7 -34.53 16.79 34.49
C TYR A 7 -33.11 16.22 34.59
N ILE A 8 -32.70 15.80 35.77
CA ILE A 8 -31.39 15.14 36.00
C ILE A 8 -31.30 13.83 35.24
N LYS A 9 -32.36 13.02 35.23
CA LYS A 9 -32.39 11.77 34.45
C LYS A 9 -32.30 12.00 32.95
N LYS A 10 -32.95 13.05 32.40
CA LYS A 10 -32.83 13.41 30.97
C LYS A 10 -31.42 13.85 30.60
N ILE A 11 -30.77 14.68 31.42
CA ILE A 11 -29.39 15.14 31.20
C ILE A 11 -28.41 13.96 31.24
N PHE A 12 -28.60 13.04 32.19
CA PHE A 12 -27.80 11.83 32.29
C PHE A 12 -27.95 10.94 31.04
N LEU A 13 -29.19 10.74 30.59
CA LEU A 13 -29.47 9.94 29.37
C LEU A 13 -28.83 10.56 28.11
N ILE A 14 -28.89 11.89 27.95
CA ILE A 14 -28.27 12.61 26.86
C ILE A 14 -26.74 12.46 26.90
N LYS A 15 -26.10 12.55 28.06
CA LYS A 15 -24.68 12.35 28.23
C LYS A 15 -24.23 10.91 27.87
N VAL A 16 -25.04 9.92 28.26
CA VAL A 16 -24.79 8.52 27.94
C VAL A 16 -24.93 8.28 26.44
N ILE A 17 -25.94 8.83 25.77
CA ILE A 17 -26.14 8.74 24.33
C ILE A 17 -24.98 9.42 23.57
N LEU A 18 -24.58 10.64 24.01
CA LEU A 18 -23.42 11.33 23.43
C LEU A 18 -22.11 10.52 23.59
N PHE A 19 -21.94 9.92 24.78
CA PHE A 19 -20.76 9.06 25.04
C PHE A 19 -20.74 7.82 24.13
N TYR A 20 -21.87 7.17 23.92
CA TYR A 20 -22.00 6.05 22.96
C TYR A 20 -21.82 6.50 21.50
N LEU A 21 -22.30 7.69 21.12
CA LEU A 21 -22.08 8.26 19.78
C LEU A 21 -20.58 8.57 19.54
N ILE A 22 -19.87 9.07 20.57
CA ILE A 22 -18.43 9.33 20.47
C ILE A 22 -17.62 8.02 20.41
N LEU A 23 -18.06 6.97 21.10
CA LEU A 23 -17.41 5.64 21.01
C LEU A 23 -17.66 4.95 19.68
N SER A 24 -18.76 5.23 18.98
CA SER A 24 -19.05 4.67 17.65
C SER A 24 -18.31 5.39 16.52
N LEU A 25 -17.73 6.56 16.77
CA LEU A 25 -16.75 7.21 15.90
C LEU A 25 -15.35 6.57 16.07
N LYS A 26 -15.27 5.26 16.26
CA LYS A 26 -14.04 4.56 15.93
C LYS A 26 -13.79 4.84 14.46
N SER A 27 -12.91 5.80 14.25
CA SER A 27 -12.32 6.10 12.97
C SER A 27 -11.99 4.76 12.31
N TYR A 28 -12.75 4.42 11.32
CA TYR A 28 -12.38 3.43 10.32
C TYR A 28 -11.26 4.10 9.52
N ALA A 29 -10.11 4.29 10.17
CA ALA A 29 -8.85 4.54 9.50
C ALA A 29 -8.54 3.23 8.75
N GLY A 30 -9.39 2.96 7.78
CA GLY A 30 -9.18 1.92 6.81
C GLY A 30 -7.82 2.19 6.20
N ASN A 31 -7.02 1.18 6.12
CA ASN A 31 -5.72 1.12 5.45
C ASN A 31 -5.91 1.29 3.92
N ASP A 32 -6.68 2.31 3.55
CA ASP A 32 -7.21 2.60 2.20
C ASP A 32 -6.13 2.94 1.17
N SER A 33 -4.87 2.96 1.63
CA SER A 33 -3.70 3.34 0.86
C SER A 33 -2.83 2.19 0.39
N LEU A 34 -3.13 0.97 0.79
CA LEU A 34 -2.27 -0.15 0.50
C LEU A 34 -2.86 -0.98 -0.62
N VAL A 35 -2.02 -1.40 -1.56
CA VAL A 35 -2.39 -2.43 -2.52
C VAL A 35 -2.27 -3.77 -1.79
N VAL A 36 -3.39 -4.48 -1.70
CA VAL A 36 -3.47 -5.74 -0.98
C VAL A 36 -3.91 -6.85 -1.91
N LEU A 37 -3.27 -7.99 -1.82
CA LEU A 37 -3.60 -9.20 -2.56
C LEU A 37 -3.74 -10.38 -1.59
N GLY A 38 -4.89 -11.03 -1.60
CA GLY A 38 -5.25 -12.11 -0.66
C GLY A 38 -6.18 -11.65 0.45
N PRO A 39 -6.75 -12.59 1.21
CA PRO A 39 -7.77 -12.31 2.21
C PRO A 39 -7.20 -11.70 3.50
N ASP A 40 -8.00 -10.86 4.16
CA ASP A 40 -7.59 -10.19 5.40
C ASP A 40 -7.35 -11.15 6.56
N GLN A 41 -8.01 -12.30 6.56
CA GLN A 41 -7.91 -13.35 7.59
C GLN A 41 -6.75 -14.33 7.33
N ALA A 42 -5.91 -14.10 6.32
CA ALA A 42 -4.75 -14.96 6.06
C ALA A 42 -3.82 -15.06 7.27
N GLU A 43 -3.37 -16.27 7.58
CA GLU A 43 -2.46 -16.56 8.70
C GLU A 43 -1.10 -15.88 8.53
N VAL A 44 -0.65 -15.75 7.28
CA VAL A 44 0.63 -15.14 6.93
C VAL A 44 0.42 -13.85 6.18
N LYS A 45 0.87 -12.73 6.76
CA LYS A 45 0.84 -11.41 6.13
C LYS A 45 2.26 -11.00 5.75
N ILE A 46 2.45 -10.69 4.47
CA ILE A 46 3.74 -10.31 3.92
C ILE A 46 3.66 -8.86 3.44
N LYS A 47 4.36 -7.97 4.13
CA LYS A 47 4.55 -6.58 3.72
C LYS A 47 5.78 -6.48 2.82
N ILE A 48 5.61 -5.84 1.68
CA ILE A 48 6.64 -5.64 0.66
C ILE A 48 6.87 -4.14 0.53
N PHE A 49 7.98 -3.66 1.06
CA PHE A 49 8.42 -2.27 0.92
C PHE A 49 9.26 -2.14 -0.33
N SER A 50 8.78 -1.39 -1.32
CA SER A 50 9.40 -1.35 -2.63
C SER A 50 9.37 0.05 -3.27
N SER A 51 10.35 0.30 -4.13
CA SER A 51 10.39 1.45 -5.01
C SER A 51 10.06 1.03 -6.43
N LEU A 52 9.23 1.81 -7.11
CA LEU A 52 8.77 1.46 -8.46
C LEU A 52 9.88 1.60 -9.53
N THR A 53 10.98 2.30 -9.21
CA THR A 53 12.18 2.41 -10.07
C THR A 53 13.26 1.38 -9.73
N CYS A 54 13.12 0.63 -8.64
CA CYS A 54 14.14 -0.31 -8.21
C CYS A 54 14.13 -1.60 -9.06
N PRO A 55 15.22 -1.96 -9.77
CA PRO A 55 15.26 -3.18 -10.59
C PRO A 55 15.11 -4.47 -9.77
N HIS A 56 15.61 -4.48 -8.54
CA HIS A 56 15.45 -5.63 -7.64
C HIS A 56 13.99 -5.80 -7.21
N CYS A 57 13.23 -4.70 -7.09
CA CYS A 57 11.79 -4.76 -6.82
C CYS A 57 11.02 -5.31 -8.01
N ALA A 58 11.37 -4.90 -9.24
CA ALA A 58 10.78 -5.45 -10.46
C ALA A 58 11.04 -6.96 -10.56
N ASN A 59 12.29 -7.39 -10.39
CA ASN A 59 12.63 -8.81 -10.40
C ASN A 59 11.88 -9.61 -9.32
N PHE A 60 11.75 -9.05 -8.12
CA PHE A 60 10.98 -9.66 -7.02
C PHE A 60 9.51 -9.79 -7.38
N HIS A 61 8.90 -8.74 -7.91
CA HIS A 61 7.49 -8.75 -8.30
C HIS A 61 7.21 -9.80 -9.38
N ILE A 62 8.00 -9.80 -10.45
CA ILE A 62 7.83 -10.71 -11.59
C ILE A 62 8.07 -12.17 -11.19
N ASN A 63 9.15 -12.45 -10.46
CA ASN A 63 9.63 -13.82 -10.26
C ASN A 63 9.27 -14.45 -8.92
N VAL A 64 8.93 -13.64 -7.90
CA VAL A 64 8.63 -14.13 -6.55
C VAL A 64 7.17 -13.94 -6.20
N VAL A 65 6.63 -12.73 -6.39
CA VAL A 65 5.21 -12.44 -6.08
C VAL A 65 4.29 -13.34 -6.90
N SER A 66 4.56 -13.54 -8.19
CA SER A 66 3.78 -14.43 -9.06
C SER A 66 3.70 -15.87 -8.53
N LYS A 67 4.80 -16.38 -7.98
CA LYS A 67 4.86 -17.73 -7.38
C LYS A 67 4.12 -17.78 -6.04
N ILE A 68 4.28 -16.75 -5.20
CA ILE A 68 3.55 -16.65 -3.92
C ILE A 68 2.04 -16.59 -4.19
N LYS A 69 1.62 -15.84 -5.21
CA LYS A 69 0.21 -15.77 -5.62
C LYS A 69 -0.32 -17.16 -5.93
N LYS A 70 0.32 -17.87 -6.83
CA LYS A 70 -0.09 -19.20 -7.27
C LYS A 70 -0.12 -20.23 -6.13
N ASP A 71 0.92 -20.24 -5.29
CA ASP A 71 1.09 -21.32 -4.32
C ASP A 71 0.30 -21.07 -3.01
N TYR A 72 0.03 -19.79 -2.63
CA TYR A 72 -0.47 -19.48 -1.28
C TYR A 72 -1.63 -18.49 -1.23
N ILE A 73 -1.74 -17.53 -2.17
CA ILE A 73 -2.80 -16.51 -2.11
C ILE A 73 -4.12 -17.12 -2.56
N ASP A 74 -4.10 -17.87 -3.66
CA ASP A 74 -5.30 -18.49 -4.22
C ASP A 74 -5.91 -19.51 -3.25
N SER A 75 -5.10 -20.07 -2.34
CA SER A 75 -5.56 -20.94 -1.24
C SER A 75 -5.95 -20.20 0.04
N GLY A 76 -5.86 -18.86 0.06
CA GLY A 76 -6.23 -18.05 1.21
C GLY A 76 -5.24 -18.02 2.38
N LYS A 77 -4.07 -18.64 2.25
CA LYS A 77 -3.09 -18.80 3.34
C LYS A 77 -2.22 -17.56 3.55
N VAL A 78 -1.99 -16.77 2.50
CA VAL A 78 -1.11 -15.61 2.50
C VAL A 78 -1.85 -14.37 2.02
N GLN A 79 -1.56 -13.24 2.66
CA GLN A 79 -1.89 -11.90 2.18
C GLN A 79 -0.61 -11.14 1.86
N LEU A 80 -0.52 -10.55 0.66
CA LEU A 80 0.54 -9.60 0.30
C LEU A 80 0.03 -8.17 0.48
N ILE A 81 0.87 -7.33 1.05
CA ILE A 81 0.61 -5.91 1.28
C ILE A 81 1.76 -5.13 0.66
N PHE A 82 1.50 -4.45 -0.45
CA PHE A 82 2.49 -3.63 -1.15
C PHE A 82 2.51 -2.24 -0.52
N ILE A 83 3.69 -1.78 -0.15
CA ILE A 83 3.90 -0.51 0.55
C ILE A 83 4.95 0.29 -0.19
N ASP A 84 4.59 1.51 -0.54
CA ASP A 84 5.49 2.44 -1.22
C ASP A 84 6.69 2.81 -0.35
N PHE A 85 7.86 2.68 -0.93
CA PHE A 85 9.11 3.14 -0.36
C PHE A 85 9.96 3.80 -1.46
N PRO A 86 9.48 4.94 -2.02
CA PRO A 86 10.15 5.58 -3.14
C PRO A 86 11.56 6.03 -2.78
N LEU A 87 12.52 5.71 -3.65
CA LEU A 87 13.94 6.05 -3.48
C LEU A 87 14.31 7.33 -4.22
N ASP A 88 13.51 7.74 -5.19
CA ASP A 88 13.73 8.90 -6.04
C ASP A 88 12.40 9.57 -6.43
N GLN A 89 12.49 10.73 -7.09
CA GLN A 89 11.32 11.50 -7.52
C GLN A 89 10.48 10.78 -8.57
N ILE A 90 11.09 9.96 -9.42
CA ILE A 90 10.41 9.19 -10.45
C ILE A 90 9.51 8.13 -9.81
N ALA A 91 10.08 7.36 -8.88
CA ALA A 91 9.32 6.39 -8.08
C ALA A 91 8.20 7.06 -7.29
N PHE A 92 8.46 8.25 -6.72
CA PHE A 92 7.45 9.00 -5.98
C PHE A 92 6.28 9.45 -6.86
N ASN A 93 6.55 9.94 -8.07
CA ASN A 93 5.50 10.28 -9.03
C ASN A 93 4.69 9.03 -9.44
N ALA A 94 5.37 7.93 -9.73
CA ALA A 94 4.69 6.67 -10.05
C ALA A 94 3.82 6.16 -8.88
N SER A 95 4.30 6.28 -7.64
CA SER A 95 3.51 5.95 -6.44
C SER A 95 2.28 6.84 -6.29
N LYS A 96 2.37 8.14 -6.57
CA LYS A 96 1.19 9.02 -6.57
C LYS A 96 0.13 8.54 -7.57
N LEU A 97 0.56 8.19 -8.77
CA LEU A 97 -0.35 7.69 -9.80
C LEU A 97 -1.02 6.37 -9.38
N LEU A 98 -0.29 5.47 -8.73
CA LEU A 98 -0.85 4.24 -8.15
C LEU A 98 -2.01 4.55 -7.19
N HIS A 99 -1.85 5.55 -6.32
CA HIS A 99 -2.88 5.94 -5.36
C HIS A 99 -4.06 6.70 -5.98
N CYS A 100 -3.89 7.27 -7.16
CA CYS A 100 -4.96 7.91 -7.94
C CYS A 100 -5.84 6.91 -8.70
N LEU A 101 -5.37 5.69 -8.91
CA LEU A 101 -6.13 4.66 -9.61
C LEU A 101 -7.20 4.05 -8.71
N ASP A 102 -8.29 3.62 -9.34
CA ASP A 102 -9.26 2.76 -8.67
C ASP A 102 -8.56 1.51 -8.10
N LYS A 103 -8.97 1.07 -6.92
CA LYS A 103 -8.37 -0.09 -6.23
C LYS A 103 -8.25 -1.34 -7.12
N LYS A 104 -9.25 -1.57 -7.97
CA LYS A 104 -9.27 -2.70 -8.91
C LYS A 104 -8.17 -2.63 -9.97
N LYS A 105 -7.64 -1.42 -10.24
CA LYS A 105 -6.59 -1.17 -11.24
C LYS A 105 -5.18 -1.07 -10.63
N GLN A 106 -5.07 -0.98 -9.33
CA GLN A 106 -3.78 -0.77 -8.67
C GLN A 106 -2.82 -1.96 -8.85
N LEU A 107 -3.32 -3.20 -8.74
CA LEU A 107 -2.49 -4.37 -8.96
C LEU A 107 -2.06 -4.50 -10.43
N GLU A 108 -2.99 -4.26 -11.38
CA GLU A 108 -2.69 -4.21 -12.80
C GLU A 108 -1.63 -3.16 -13.13
N PHE A 109 -1.69 -2.00 -12.47
CA PHE A 109 -0.66 -0.97 -12.61
C PHE A 109 0.70 -1.45 -12.08
N LEU A 110 0.76 -2.09 -10.91
CA LEU A 110 2.02 -2.65 -10.38
C LEU A 110 2.64 -3.68 -11.33
N ASP A 111 1.82 -4.57 -11.90
CA ASP A 111 2.27 -5.55 -12.88
C ASP A 111 2.89 -4.85 -14.10
N ILE A 112 2.17 -3.90 -14.71
CA ILE A 112 2.65 -3.15 -15.88
C ILE A 112 3.94 -2.36 -15.57
N ILE A 113 3.96 -1.65 -14.43
CA ILE A 113 5.10 -0.81 -14.04
C ILE A 113 6.37 -1.63 -13.86
N TYR A 114 6.28 -2.79 -13.23
CA TYR A 114 7.44 -3.64 -13.03
C TYR A 114 7.85 -4.41 -14.29
N GLU A 115 6.91 -4.93 -15.06
CA GLU A 115 7.20 -5.64 -16.32
C GLU A 115 7.79 -4.73 -17.39
N THR A 116 7.43 -3.45 -17.38
CA THR A 116 7.89 -2.48 -18.38
C THR A 116 8.87 -1.44 -17.82
N GLN A 117 9.46 -1.70 -16.64
CA GLN A 117 10.30 -0.74 -15.93
C GLN A 117 11.40 -0.16 -16.82
N ASN A 118 12.09 -1.00 -17.58
CA ASN A 118 13.14 -0.60 -18.52
C ASN A 118 12.66 0.22 -19.73
N LYS A 119 11.34 0.36 -19.92
CA LYS A 119 10.75 1.15 -21.02
C LYS A 119 10.25 2.51 -20.53
N TRP A 120 9.56 2.54 -19.39
CA TRP A 120 8.98 3.79 -18.94
C TRP A 120 9.96 4.66 -18.14
N THR A 121 11.02 4.09 -17.57
CA THR A 121 12.07 4.85 -16.86
C THR A 121 13.08 5.51 -17.81
N VAL A 122 12.95 5.34 -19.13
CA VAL A 122 13.83 5.95 -20.12
C VAL A 122 13.37 7.36 -20.45
N GLY A 123 14.27 8.32 -20.41
CA GLY A 123 14.04 9.71 -20.75
C GLY A 123 15.27 10.57 -20.42
N SER A 124 15.31 11.76 -20.99
CA SER A 124 16.39 12.73 -20.76
C SER A 124 16.17 13.52 -19.46
N ASP A 125 14.93 13.64 -19.05
CA ASP A 125 14.53 14.34 -17.84
C ASP A 125 13.24 13.75 -17.23
N LEU A 126 12.78 14.35 -16.14
CA LEU A 126 11.56 13.94 -15.43
C LEU A 126 10.30 14.10 -16.29
N ASN A 127 10.26 15.06 -17.22
CA ASN A 127 9.10 15.28 -18.08
C ASN A 127 8.92 14.14 -19.07
N ASP A 128 10.01 13.67 -19.68
CA ASP A 128 9.98 12.52 -20.60
C ASP A 128 9.42 11.28 -19.90
N ILE A 129 9.89 11.05 -18.67
CA ILE A 129 9.44 9.91 -17.87
C ILE A 129 7.97 10.06 -17.45
N ASN A 130 7.54 11.26 -17.08
CA ASN A 130 6.13 11.55 -16.78
C ASN A 130 5.23 11.35 -18.01
N ILE A 131 5.72 11.65 -19.22
CA ILE A 131 4.99 11.34 -20.47
C ILE A 131 4.80 9.83 -20.64
N ASN A 132 5.81 9.03 -20.33
CA ASN A 132 5.72 7.57 -20.38
C ASN A 132 4.72 7.03 -19.33
N LEU A 133 4.79 7.52 -18.10
CA LEU A 133 3.83 7.20 -17.04
C LEU A 133 2.39 7.59 -17.43
N LYS A 134 2.22 8.77 -18.06
CA LYS A 134 0.92 9.26 -18.52
C LYS A 134 0.28 8.33 -19.55
N LYS A 135 1.09 7.74 -20.45
CA LYS A 135 0.61 6.72 -21.42
C LYS A 135 0.08 5.47 -20.71
N ILE A 136 0.80 5.00 -19.68
CA ILE A 136 0.41 3.80 -18.91
C ILE A 136 -0.92 4.04 -18.19
N VAL A 137 -1.01 5.10 -17.39
CA VAL A 137 -2.21 5.34 -16.58
C VAL A 137 -3.43 5.75 -17.38
N LYS A 138 -3.25 6.31 -18.60
CA LYS A 138 -4.33 6.57 -19.54
C LYS A 138 -5.06 5.27 -19.92
N ASN A 139 -4.32 4.20 -20.17
CA ASN A 139 -4.90 2.89 -20.48
C ASN A 139 -5.61 2.26 -19.27
N LEU A 140 -5.32 2.74 -18.07
CA LEU A 140 -5.96 2.32 -16.81
C LEU A 140 -7.11 3.25 -16.38
N GLY A 141 -7.44 4.26 -17.20
CA GLY A 141 -8.61 5.12 -17.00
C GLY A 141 -8.34 6.50 -16.41
N ILE A 142 -7.07 6.89 -16.18
CA ILE A 142 -6.72 8.25 -15.73
C ILE A 142 -6.64 9.19 -16.94
N SER A 143 -7.46 10.23 -16.94
CA SER A 143 -7.38 11.29 -17.94
C SER A 143 -6.14 12.17 -17.78
N SER A 144 -5.78 12.95 -18.82
CA SER A 144 -4.64 13.88 -18.73
C SER A 144 -4.78 14.89 -17.60
N SER A 145 -5.98 15.43 -17.39
CA SER A 145 -6.25 16.39 -16.30
C SER A 145 -6.13 15.72 -14.92
N GLN A 146 -6.58 14.48 -14.77
CA GLN A 146 -6.42 13.72 -13.53
C GLN A 146 -4.95 13.40 -13.26
N PHE A 147 -4.17 13.03 -14.30
CA PHE A 147 -2.74 12.80 -14.17
C PHE A 147 -2.03 14.00 -13.55
N ASP A 148 -2.26 15.19 -14.09
CA ASP A 148 -1.59 16.40 -13.61
C ASP A 148 -2.00 16.72 -12.16
N LYS A 149 -3.28 16.55 -11.81
CA LYS A 149 -3.78 16.69 -10.42
C LYS A 149 -3.15 15.67 -9.46
N CYS A 150 -3.00 14.43 -9.87
CA CYS A 150 -2.37 13.39 -9.04
C CYS A 150 -0.92 13.71 -8.70
N LEU A 151 -0.17 14.29 -9.63
CA LEU A 151 1.24 14.63 -9.39
C LEU A 151 1.43 15.76 -8.37
N ILE A 152 0.44 16.64 -8.20
CA ILE A 152 0.48 17.77 -7.26
C ILE A 152 -0.39 17.55 -6.02
N ASP A 153 -0.99 16.36 -5.86
CA ASP A 153 -1.84 16.05 -4.70
C ASP A 153 -1.00 15.92 -3.44
N GLU A 154 -1.16 16.89 -2.53
CA GLU A 154 -0.43 16.96 -1.27
C GLU A 154 -0.85 15.86 -0.30
N ALA A 155 -2.14 15.51 -0.25
CA ALA A 155 -2.63 14.47 0.64
C ALA A 155 -2.05 13.09 0.29
N ILE A 156 -1.97 12.76 -1.01
CA ILE A 156 -1.29 11.55 -1.49
C ILE A 156 0.22 11.63 -1.20
N SER A 157 0.83 12.79 -1.42
CA SER A 157 2.25 13.01 -1.15
C SER A 157 2.59 12.76 0.31
N ASP A 158 1.87 13.39 1.22
CA ASP A 158 2.06 13.25 2.67
C ASP A 158 1.87 11.81 3.12
N LYS A 159 0.85 11.13 2.58
CA LYS A 159 0.57 9.74 2.89
C LYS A 159 1.74 8.81 2.52
N ILE A 160 2.30 8.95 1.33
CA ILE A 160 3.45 8.15 0.87
C ILE A 160 4.69 8.46 1.72
N LEU A 161 5.00 9.75 1.95
CA LEU A 161 6.17 10.16 2.70
C LEU A 161 6.09 9.75 4.17
N ASN A 162 4.95 9.98 4.81
CA ASN A 162 4.72 9.55 6.19
C ASN A 162 4.75 8.02 6.31
N GLY A 163 4.19 7.30 5.34
CA GLY A 163 4.27 5.84 5.24
C GLY A 163 5.71 5.36 5.20
N ARG A 164 6.54 5.96 4.35
CA ARG A 164 7.98 5.67 4.23
C ARG A 164 8.74 5.96 5.54
N ILE A 165 8.48 7.11 6.16
CA ILE A 165 9.12 7.50 7.44
C ILE A 165 8.76 6.51 8.55
N ASN A 166 7.48 6.18 8.69
CA ASN A 166 6.99 5.26 9.71
C ASN A 166 7.52 3.83 9.50
N ALA A 167 7.55 3.38 8.24
CA ALA A 167 8.13 2.09 7.87
C ALA A 167 9.62 2.03 8.22
N ASN A 168 10.38 3.08 7.91
CA ASN A 168 11.80 3.14 8.25
C ASN A 168 12.03 3.14 9.77
N LYS A 169 11.26 3.92 10.52
CA LYS A 169 11.32 3.94 12.00
C LYS A 169 11.03 2.56 12.61
N LYS A 170 10.03 1.85 12.06
CA LYS A 170 9.58 0.57 12.61
C LYS A 170 10.47 -0.61 12.23
N TYR A 171 10.97 -0.65 10.99
CA TYR A 171 11.65 -1.83 10.44
C TYR A 171 13.10 -1.58 10.05
N SER A 172 13.63 -0.36 10.21
CA SER A 172 14.99 0.04 9.81
C SER A 172 15.30 -0.41 8.37
N ILE A 173 14.53 0.16 7.41
CA ILE A 173 14.62 -0.22 5.99
C ILE A 173 15.83 0.47 5.37
N GLU A 174 16.80 -0.32 4.91
CA GLU A 174 18.06 0.14 4.32
C GLU A 174 18.10 -0.05 2.81
N SER A 175 17.25 -0.93 2.28
CA SER A 175 17.20 -1.25 0.86
C SER A 175 15.82 -1.73 0.44
N THR A 176 15.56 -1.75 -0.88
CA THR A 176 14.35 -2.29 -1.47
C THR A 176 14.66 -3.42 -2.46
N PRO A 177 13.84 -4.48 -2.54
CA PRO A 177 12.68 -4.70 -1.67
C PRO A 177 13.07 -5.12 -0.26
N THR A 178 12.37 -4.61 0.76
CA THR A 178 12.41 -5.16 2.12
C THR A 178 11.13 -5.92 2.40
N ILE A 179 11.25 -7.12 2.93
CA ILE A 179 10.14 -8.03 3.20
C ILE A 179 9.95 -8.19 4.70
N VAL A 180 8.70 -8.04 5.15
CA VAL A 180 8.31 -8.25 6.55
C VAL A 180 7.20 -9.29 6.58
N ILE A 181 7.42 -10.39 7.29
CA ILE A 181 6.47 -11.50 7.44
C ILE A 181 5.98 -11.53 8.88
N ASN A 182 4.67 -11.40 9.08
CA ASN A 182 4.04 -11.34 10.42
C ASN A 182 4.84 -10.44 11.38
N GLU A 183 5.06 -9.17 10.95
CA GLU A 183 5.77 -8.09 11.67
C GLU A 183 7.29 -8.33 11.89
N LYS A 184 7.87 -9.40 11.37
CA LYS A 184 9.30 -9.68 11.47
C LYS A 184 10.00 -9.45 10.13
N LYS A 185 10.98 -8.52 10.11
CA LYS A 185 11.81 -8.27 8.91
C LYS A 185 12.57 -9.53 8.51
N LEU A 186 12.45 -9.94 7.25
CA LEU A 186 13.21 -11.04 6.69
C LEU A 186 14.67 -10.65 6.60
N LYS A 187 15.54 -11.48 7.16
CA LYS A 187 17.00 -11.31 7.06
C LYS A 187 17.54 -12.22 5.95
N GLY A 188 18.46 -11.69 5.17
CA GLY A 188 19.12 -12.44 4.10
C GLY A 188 18.39 -12.33 2.75
N SER A 189 18.41 -13.40 1.97
CA SER A 189 17.87 -13.44 0.61
C SER A 189 16.34 -13.29 0.58
N VAL A 190 15.85 -12.55 -0.40
CA VAL A 190 14.41 -12.42 -0.72
C VAL A 190 13.97 -13.39 -1.83
N SER A 191 14.67 -14.52 -1.98
CA SER A 191 14.31 -15.53 -2.97
C SER A 191 12.98 -16.21 -2.63
N PHE A 192 12.30 -16.73 -3.64
CA PHE A 192 11.08 -17.51 -3.44
C PHE A 192 11.30 -18.69 -2.48
N LYS A 193 12.43 -19.39 -2.61
CA LYS A 193 12.79 -20.53 -1.73
C LYS A 193 12.83 -20.15 -0.26
N ASP A 194 13.44 -18.99 0.06
CA ASP A 194 13.58 -18.56 1.45
C ASP A 194 12.26 -18.07 2.04
N ILE A 195 11.47 -17.35 1.23
CA ILE A 195 10.13 -16.90 1.63
C ILE A 195 9.19 -18.09 1.80
N LYS A 196 9.19 -19.03 0.86
CA LYS A 196 8.43 -20.29 0.94
C LYS A 196 8.72 -21.01 2.25
N LYS A 197 9.99 -21.23 2.58
CA LYS A 197 10.39 -21.87 3.84
C LYS A 197 9.88 -21.13 5.10
N LYS A 198 9.73 -19.80 5.02
CA LYS A 198 9.18 -19.01 6.14
C LYS A 198 7.66 -19.13 6.20
N ILE A 199 6.98 -19.10 5.06
CA ILE A 199 5.54 -19.31 5.00
C ILE A 199 5.17 -20.69 5.56
N GLU A 200 5.83 -21.75 5.08
CA GLU A 200 5.57 -23.15 5.49
C GLU A 200 5.83 -23.47 6.97
N LYS A 201 6.51 -22.57 7.68
CA LYS A 201 6.67 -22.65 9.13
C LYS A 201 5.58 -21.93 9.93
N LEU A 202 4.73 -21.17 9.25
CA LEU A 202 3.74 -20.30 9.86
C LEU A 202 2.30 -20.75 9.58
N ILE A 203 2.12 -21.69 8.64
CA ILE A 203 0.83 -22.30 8.25
C ILE A 203 0.73 -23.73 8.76
#